data_1377b5b9e62fbcfe446e92248005ba79
#
_entry.id   1377b5b9e62fbcfe446e92248005ba79
#
_cell.length_a   1.000
_cell.length_b   1.000
_cell.length_c   1.000
_cell.angle_alpha   90.00
_cell.angle_beta   90.00
_cell.angle_gamma   90.00
#
_symmetry.space_group_name_H-M   'P 1'
#
loop_
_entity.id
_entity.type
_entity.pdbx_description
1 polymer ?
#
loop_
_entity_poly.entity_id
_entity_poly.type
_entity_poly.pdbx_seq_one_letter_code
_entity_poly.pdbx_strand_id
1 'polypeptide(L)'
;MMATLSPTMNKPSKVMKGHHVLFWMMGFFGLMFVVNGVFLWAAITSFPGEDVHHSYLQGIHFNDRLSAQAYQEKMGWRSEVGLLASDDGDVLICRILGPDGSALAAGPVTAEMRRAATQNSDIVLTLAPVGGGEYQASLPLLAEGAWHVIIDTNIHDDDAEVPFQAVKKIILK
;
A
#
# COMPACT_ATOMS: atom_id res chain seq x y z
N MET A 1 12.20 -30.45 -88.43
CA MET A 1 12.05 -30.70 -87.01
C MET A 1 11.49 -29.38 -86.41
N MET A 2 10.16 -29.29 -86.35
CA MET A 2 9.46 -28.07 -85.89
C MET A 2 9.17 -28.18 -84.39
N ALA A 3 9.77 -27.29 -83.60
CA ALA A 3 9.55 -27.23 -82.15
C ALA A 3 8.25 -26.41 -81.90
N THR A 4 7.25 -27.08 -81.41
CA THR A 4 5.99 -26.45 -80.93
C THR A 4 6.22 -25.77 -79.59
N LEU A 5 6.20 -24.45 -79.64
CA LEU A 5 6.20 -23.60 -78.39
C LEU A 5 4.79 -23.67 -77.81
N SER A 6 4.68 -24.30 -76.67
CA SER A 6 3.46 -24.28 -75.83
C SER A 6 3.23 -22.89 -75.22
N PRO A 7 2.04 -22.30 -75.29
CA PRO A 7 1.74 -21.02 -74.70
C PRO A 7 1.64 -21.18 -73.17
N THR A 8 2.53 -20.51 -72.44
CA THR A 8 2.41 -20.36 -70.98
C THR A 8 1.17 -19.54 -70.67
N MET A 9 0.16 -20.20 -70.11
CA MET A 9 -1.02 -19.52 -69.54
C MET A 9 -0.63 -18.62 -68.36
N ASN A 10 -0.56 -17.35 -68.68
CA ASN A 10 -0.35 -16.32 -67.59
C ASN A 10 -1.68 -16.19 -66.81
N LYS A 11 -1.72 -16.73 -65.58
CA LYS A 11 -2.85 -16.53 -64.66
C LYS A 11 -2.98 -15.03 -64.36
N PRO A 12 -4.18 -14.42 -64.50
CA PRO A 12 -4.37 -13.02 -64.17
C PRO A 12 -4.09 -12.82 -62.66
N SER A 13 -3.08 -12.02 -62.36
CA SER A 13 -2.79 -11.59 -61.00
C SER A 13 -4.00 -10.77 -60.51
N LYS A 14 -4.63 -11.20 -59.41
CA LYS A 14 -5.69 -10.43 -58.75
C LYS A 14 -5.09 -9.11 -58.28
N VAL A 15 -5.36 -8.03 -58.99
CA VAL A 15 -4.94 -6.68 -58.64
C VAL A 15 -5.74 -6.27 -57.40
N MET A 16 -5.04 -6.10 -56.25
CA MET A 16 -5.63 -5.59 -55.03
C MET A 16 -6.08 -4.14 -55.25
N LYS A 17 -7.36 -3.88 -55.08
CA LYS A 17 -7.92 -2.51 -55.18
C LYS A 17 -7.63 -1.77 -53.88
N GLY A 18 -7.37 -0.45 -53.93
CA GLY A 18 -6.98 0.36 -52.77
C GLY A 18 -7.93 0.28 -51.57
N HIS A 19 -9.23 0.06 -51.79
CA HIS A 19 -10.18 -0.12 -50.70
C HIS A 19 -9.94 -1.40 -49.89
N HIS A 20 -9.36 -2.46 -50.44
CA HIS A 20 -9.00 -3.65 -49.66
C HIS A 20 -7.86 -3.34 -48.68
N VAL A 21 -6.89 -2.55 -49.12
CA VAL A 21 -5.79 -2.10 -48.25
C VAL A 21 -6.34 -1.21 -47.14
N LEU A 22 -7.26 -0.29 -47.46
CA LEU A 22 -7.90 0.56 -46.48
C LEU A 22 -8.66 -0.25 -45.41
N PHE A 23 -9.46 -1.25 -45.84
CA PHE A 23 -10.19 -2.11 -44.90
C PHE A 23 -9.25 -2.93 -44.01
N TRP A 24 -8.14 -3.43 -44.53
CA TRP A 24 -7.12 -4.13 -43.75
C TRP A 24 -6.47 -3.20 -42.73
N MET A 25 -6.13 -1.98 -43.12
CA MET A 25 -5.60 -0.96 -42.17
C MET A 25 -6.61 -0.62 -41.09
N MET A 26 -7.88 -0.35 -41.48
CA MET A 26 -8.92 -0.06 -40.48
C MET A 26 -9.15 -1.25 -39.54
N GLY A 27 -9.14 -2.48 -40.05
CA GLY A 27 -9.25 -3.68 -39.22
C GLY A 27 -8.07 -3.82 -38.24
N PHE A 28 -6.85 -3.61 -38.73
CA PHE A 28 -5.64 -3.67 -37.89
C PHE A 28 -5.66 -2.62 -36.77
N PHE A 29 -5.91 -1.35 -37.13
CA PHE A 29 -5.96 -0.28 -36.12
C PHE A 29 -7.17 -0.45 -35.18
N GLY A 30 -8.32 -0.89 -35.71
CA GLY A 30 -9.49 -1.20 -34.89
C GLY A 30 -9.19 -2.27 -33.83
N LEU A 31 -8.53 -3.36 -34.24
CA LEU A 31 -8.07 -4.40 -33.29
C LEU A 31 -7.11 -3.84 -32.26
N MET A 32 -6.14 -3.04 -32.68
CA MET A 32 -5.19 -2.40 -31.76
C MET A 32 -5.89 -1.48 -30.74
N PHE A 33 -6.88 -0.71 -31.16
CA PHE A 33 -7.67 0.13 -30.24
C PHE A 33 -8.46 -0.71 -29.24
N VAL A 34 -9.08 -1.81 -29.67
CA VAL A 34 -9.82 -2.71 -28.77
C VAL A 34 -8.89 -3.32 -27.74
N VAL A 35 -7.74 -3.86 -28.17
CA VAL A 35 -6.76 -4.46 -27.25
C VAL A 35 -6.25 -3.44 -26.24
N ASN A 36 -5.85 -2.24 -26.69
CA ASN A 36 -5.41 -1.18 -25.80
C ASN A 36 -6.51 -0.69 -24.85
N GLY A 37 -7.76 -0.64 -25.32
CA GLY A 37 -8.92 -0.31 -24.49
C GLY A 37 -9.14 -1.33 -23.36
N VAL A 38 -8.99 -2.63 -23.67
CA VAL A 38 -9.07 -3.69 -22.66
C VAL A 38 -7.94 -3.56 -21.64
N PHE A 39 -6.70 -3.31 -22.08
CA PHE A 39 -5.58 -3.08 -21.17
C PHE A 39 -5.78 -1.84 -20.29
N LEU A 40 -6.27 -0.75 -20.87
CA LEU A 40 -6.56 0.47 -20.10
C LEU A 40 -7.66 0.21 -19.06
N TRP A 41 -8.73 -0.47 -19.45
CA TRP A 41 -9.79 -0.86 -18.52
C TRP A 41 -9.25 -1.75 -17.39
N ALA A 42 -8.48 -2.79 -17.73
CA ALA A 42 -7.85 -3.66 -16.75
C ALA A 42 -6.89 -2.90 -15.82
N ALA A 43 -6.10 -1.97 -16.37
CA ALA A 43 -5.21 -1.14 -15.56
C ALA A 43 -5.97 -0.27 -14.56
N ILE A 44 -7.03 0.42 -14.99
CA ILE A 44 -7.83 1.28 -14.13
C ILE A 44 -8.55 0.48 -13.04
N THR A 45 -9.11 -0.69 -13.40
CA THR A 45 -9.84 -1.53 -12.44
C THR A 45 -8.94 -2.29 -11.47
N SER A 46 -7.70 -2.58 -11.89
CA SER A 46 -6.70 -3.28 -11.06
C SER A 46 -5.83 -2.32 -10.26
N PHE A 47 -5.93 -1.01 -10.52
CA PHE A 47 -5.11 -0.03 -9.82
C PHE A 47 -5.61 0.13 -8.38
N PRO A 48 -4.83 -0.30 -7.36
CA PRO A 48 -5.25 -0.27 -5.95
C PRO A 48 -5.29 1.15 -5.36
N GLY A 49 -5.07 2.18 -6.17
CA GLY A 49 -4.93 3.56 -5.70
C GLY A 49 -3.48 3.94 -5.40
N GLU A 50 -3.28 5.20 -5.06
CA GLU A 50 -1.98 5.73 -4.66
C GLU A 50 -1.72 5.38 -3.18
N ASP A 51 -0.57 4.75 -2.88
CA ASP A 51 -0.20 4.29 -1.53
C ASP A 51 -0.04 5.44 -0.53
N VAL A 52 0.21 6.63 -1.03
CA VAL A 52 0.49 7.78 -0.18
C VAL A 52 -0.27 8.99 -0.67
N HIS A 53 -1.42 9.24 -0.07
CA HIS A 53 -2.03 10.55 -0.12
C HIS A 53 -1.06 11.54 0.57
N HIS A 54 -0.60 12.54 -0.16
CA HIS A 54 0.29 13.59 0.35
C HIS A 54 1.79 13.22 0.47
N SER A 55 2.34 12.44 -0.46
CA SER A 55 3.79 12.16 -0.54
C SER A 55 4.67 13.43 -0.46
N TYR A 56 4.18 14.54 -1.00
CA TYR A 56 4.85 15.84 -0.91
C TYR A 56 4.93 16.36 0.54
N LEU A 57 3.84 16.29 1.31
CA LEU A 57 3.82 16.70 2.72
C LEU A 57 4.70 15.80 3.57
N GLN A 58 4.75 14.51 3.27
CA GLN A 58 5.66 13.57 3.94
C GLN A 58 7.12 13.90 3.64
N GLY A 59 7.44 14.39 2.44
CA GLY A 59 8.78 14.86 2.08
C GLY A 59 9.20 16.10 2.86
N ILE A 60 8.31 17.06 3.07
CA ILE A 60 8.61 18.28 3.86
C ILE A 60 8.92 17.92 5.31
N HIS A 61 8.14 17.03 5.91
CA HIS A 61 8.31 16.62 7.32
C HIS A 61 9.29 15.45 7.50
N PHE A 62 10.00 15.06 6.45
CA PHE A 62 10.94 13.94 6.52
C PHE A 62 12.08 14.22 7.51
N ASN A 63 12.65 15.42 7.46
CA ASN A 63 13.74 15.81 8.35
C ASN A 63 13.27 15.89 9.80
N ASP A 64 12.05 16.37 10.05
CA ASP A 64 11.47 16.45 11.39
C ASP A 64 11.28 15.04 11.97
N ARG A 65 10.82 14.09 11.15
CA ARG A 65 10.69 12.68 11.55
C ARG A 65 12.04 12.03 11.83
N LEU A 66 13.06 12.29 11.01
CA LEU A 66 14.41 11.78 11.25
C LEU A 66 14.99 12.32 12.56
N SER A 67 14.80 13.60 12.85
CA SER A 67 15.27 14.19 14.11
C SER A 67 14.54 13.62 15.32
N ALA A 68 13.22 13.42 15.24
CA ALA A 68 12.43 12.78 16.28
C ALA A 68 12.85 11.32 16.48
N GLN A 69 13.10 10.56 15.42
CA GLN A 69 13.58 9.19 15.52
C GLN A 69 14.97 9.11 16.16
N ALA A 70 15.90 9.98 15.74
CA ALA A 70 17.22 10.05 16.36
C ALA A 70 17.15 10.41 17.86
N TYR A 71 16.21 11.27 18.23
CA TYR A 71 15.96 11.60 19.65
C TYR A 71 15.43 10.39 20.41
N GLN A 72 14.44 9.67 19.86
CA GLN A 72 13.88 8.45 20.46
C GLN A 72 14.97 7.39 20.70
N GLU A 73 15.83 7.17 19.69
CA GLU A 73 16.95 6.23 19.81
C GLU A 73 17.94 6.65 20.91
N LYS A 74 18.26 7.94 20.99
CA LYS A 74 19.14 8.50 22.03
C LYS A 74 18.55 8.32 23.43
N MET A 75 17.23 8.52 23.57
CA MET A 75 16.51 8.36 24.84
C MET A 75 16.23 6.89 25.17
N GLY A 76 16.46 5.97 24.23
CA GLY A 76 16.23 4.54 24.42
C GLY A 76 14.75 4.17 24.56
N TRP A 77 13.84 5.01 24.07
CA TRP A 77 12.40 4.74 24.11
C TRP A 77 12.00 3.59 23.19
N ARG A 78 11.12 2.74 23.67
CA ARG A 78 10.66 1.55 22.96
C ARG A 78 9.16 1.37 23.10
N SER A 79 8.55 0.71 22.12
CA SER A 79 7.17 0.27 22.23
C SER A 79 7.08 -1.25 22.18
N GLU A 80 6.22 -1.80 22.99
CA GLU A 80 5.77 -3.17 22.91
C GLU A 80 4.33 -3.18 22.44
N VAL A 81 4.08 -3.88 21.34
CA VAL A 81 2.74 -4.02 20.75
C VAL A 81 2.40 -5.49 20.71
N GLY A 82 1.26 -5.83 21.26
CA GLY A 82 0.74 -7.19 21.32
C GLY A 82 -0.74 -7.26 20.97
N LEU A 83 -1.20 -8.47 20.75
CA LEU A 83 -2.61 -8.80 20.60
C LEU A 83 -3.02 -9.71 21.73
N LEU A 84 -4.12 -9.39 22.35
CA LEU A 84 -4.76 -10.26 23.34
C LEU A 84 -6.07 -10.77 22.72
N ALA A 85 -6.16 -12.09 22.57
CA ALA A 85 -7.41 -12.71 22.18
C ALA A 85 -8.39 -12.65 23.36
N SER A 86 -9.60 -12.15 23.11
CA SER A 86 -10.69 -12.08 24.07
C SER A 86 -11.94 -12.71 23.48
N ASP A 87 -12.87 -13.15 24.32
CA ASP A 87 -14.16 -13.73 23.91
C ASP A 87 -15.02 -12.71 23.13
N ASP A 88 -14.79 -11.40 23.39
CA ASP A 88 -15.51 -10.30 22.73
C ASP A 88 -14.75 -9.74 21.48
N GLY A 89 -13.65 -10.37 21.07
CA GLY A 89 -12.80 -9.96 19.97
C GLY A 89 -11.36 -9.66 20.40
N ASP A 90 -10.48 -9.54 19.43
CA ASP A 90 -9.07 -9.24 19.70
C ASP A 90 -8.88 -7.82 20.22
N VAL A 91 -7.95 -7.66 21.14
CA VAL A 91 -7.58 -6.35 21.72
C VAL A 91 -6.13 -6.05 21.38
N LEU A 92 -5.89 -4.87 20.79
CA LEU A 92 -4.56 -4.34 20.58
C LEU A 92 -4.06 -3.72 21.87
N ILE A 93 -2.90 -4.16 22.33
CA ILE A 93 -2.22 -3.63 23.51
C ILE A 93 -0.94 -2.96 23.08
N CYS A 94 -0.70 -1.77 23.61
CA CYS A 94 0.53 -1.02 23.42
C CYS A 94 1.09 -0.56 24.76
N ARG A 95 2.39 -0.76 24.97
CA ARG A 95 3.16 -0.17 26.07
C ARG A 95 4.28 0.67 25.52
N ILE A 96 4.51 1.83 26.08
CA ILE A 96 5.63 2.70 25.75
C ILE A 96 6.59 2.68 26.93
N LEU A 97 7.83 2.31 26.65
CA LEU A 97 8.84 2.02 27.68
C LEU A 97 10.04 2.94 27.53
N GLY A 98 10.54 3.40 28.66
CA GLY A 98 11.81 4.08 28.77
C GLY A 98 13.02 3.13 28.67
N PRO A 99 14.25 3.68 28.76
CA PRO A 99 15.49 2.91 28.68
C PRO A 99 15.65 1.86 29.78
N ASP A 100 15.10 2.14 30.93
CA ASP A 100 15.09 1.29 32.15
C ASP A 100 13.95 0.26 32.15
N GLY A 101 13.09 0.27 31.12
CA GLY A 101 11.90 -0.56 31.01
C GLY A 101 10.71 -0.03 31.85
N SER A 102 10.82 1.14 32.43
CA SER A 102 9.68 1.80 33.06
C SER A 102 8.66 2.26 32.00
N ALA A 103 7.39 2.19 32.37
CA ALA A 103 6.33 2.69 31.52
C ALA A 103 6.34 4.23 31.46
N LEU A 104 6.35 4.77 30.25
CA LEU A 104 6.26 6.20 30.02
C LEU A 104 4.80 6.62 29.83
N ALA A 105 4.44 7.73 30.45
CA ALA A 105 3.16 8.36 30.18
C ALA A 105 3.23 9.06 28.83
N ALA A 106 2.31 8.70 27.96
CA ALA A 106 2.17 9.34 26.66
C ALA A 106 0.83 10.09 26.57
N GLY A 107 0.75 11.02 25.66
CA GLY A 107 -0.49 11.68 25.27
C GLY A 107 -1.50 10.71 24.62
N PRO A 108 -2.41 11.21 23.80
CA PRO A 108 -3.31 10.36 23.05
C PRO A 108 -2.53 9.41 22.14
N VAL A 109 -2.71 8.10 22.32
CA VAL A 109 -2.06 7.06 21.52
C VAL A 109 -2.98 6.64 20.40
N THR A 110 -2.49 6.73 19.18
CA THR A 110 -3.19 6.24 17.99
C THR A 110 -2.42 5.08 17.36
N ALA A 111 -3.14 4.10 16.87
CA ALA A 111 -2.60 2.99 16.10
C ALA A 111 -3.22 2.97 14.71
N GLU A 112 -2.40 3.12 13.70
CA GLU A 112 -2.80 2.88 12.33
C GLU A 112 -2.40 1.47 11.91
N MET A 113 -3.38 0.66 11.55
CA MET A 113 -3.17 -0.70 11.08
C MET A 113 -3.26 -0.72 9.56
N ARG A 114 -2.15 -1.08 8.91
CA ARG A 114 -2.05 -1.17 7.45
C ARG A 114 -1.82 -2.60 7.01
N ARG A 115 -2.55 -3.02 6.01
CA ARG A 115 -2.33 -4.32 5.39
C ARG A 115 -1.28 -4.22 4.29
N ALA A 116 -0.29 -5.12 4.29
CA ALA A 116 0.80 -5.11 3.30
C ALA A 116 0.34 -5.29 1.84
N ALA A 117 -0.86 -5.83 1.62
CA ALA A 117 -1.34 -6.20 0.28
C ALA A 117 -2.44 -5.28 -0.29
N THR A 118 -3.11 -4.45 0.51
CA THR A 118 -4.26 -3.64 0.07
C THR A 118 -4.46 -2.43 0.97
N GLN A 119 -4.52 -1.24 0.39
CA GLN A 119 -4.73 0.02 1.11
C GLN A 119 -6.17 0.27 1.57
N ASN A 120 -7.15 -0.36 0.95
CA ASN A 120 -8.58 -0.18 1.28
C ASN A 120 -8.97 -0.73 2.66
N SER A 121 -8.00 -1.22 3.44
CA SER A 121 -8.23 -1.84 4.74
C SER A 121 -7.49 -1.14 5.89
N ASP A 122 -6.98 0.06 5.65
CA ASP A 122 -6.28 0.83 6.69
C ASP A 122 -7.28 1.29 7.74
N ILE A 123 -6.96 1.02 9.01
CA ILE A 123 -7.84 1.32 10.15
C ILE A 123 -7.04 2.13 11.14
N VAL A 124 -7.63 3.24 11.58
CA VAL A 124 -7.08 4.07 12.64
C VAL A 124 -7.86 3.84 13.92
N LEU A 125 -7.15 3.48 14.98
CA LEU A 125 -7.70 3.22 16.30
C LEU A 125 -7.11 4.21 17.31
N THR A 126 -7.94 4.72 18.19
CA THR A 126 -7.46 5.45 19.37
C THR A 126 -7.41 4.50 20.56
N LEU A 127 -6.25 4.39 21.20
CA LEU A 127 -6.05 3.49 22.33
C LEU A 127 -6.39 4.22 23.63
N ALA A 128 -7.20 3.58 24.45
CA ALA A 128 -7.54 4.08 25.78
C ALA A 128 -6.48 3.64 26.81
N PRO A 129 -6.07 4.53 27.73
CA PRO A 129 -5.15 4.16 28.81
C PRO A 129 -5.87 3.24 29.82
N VAL A 130 -5.25 2.13 30.16
CA VAL A 130 -5.77 1.16 31.16
C VAL A 130 -4.96 1.15 32.45
N GLY A 131 -3.92 1.99 32.52
CA GLY A 131 -3.03 2.11 33.67
C GLY A 131 -1.68 1.45 33.46
N GLY A 132 -0.68 1.81 34.29
CA GLY A 132 0.67 1.26 34.21
C GLY A 132 1.40 1.52 32.88
N GLY A 133 1.05 2.60 32.16
CA GLY A 133 1.61 2.92 30.84
C GLY A 133 1.14 1.99 29.72
N GLU A 134 0.07 1.25 29.95
CA GLU A 134 -0.56 0.40 28.96
C GLU A 134 -1.77 1.08 28.33
N TYR A 135 -1.88 0.93 27.01
CA TYR A 135 -2.96 1.48 26.18
C TYR A 135 -3.61 0.34 25.41
N GLN A 136 -4.92 0.36 25.32
CA GLN A 136 -5.69 -0.71 24.67
C GLN A 136 -6.74 -0.16 23.71
N ALA A 137 -7.01 -0.91 22.64
CA ALA A 137 -8.14 -0.69 21.75
C ALA A 137 -8.71 -2.03 21.27
N SER A 138 -10.05 -2.14 21.24
CA SER A 138 -10.71 -3.31 20.64
C SER A 138 -10.53 -3.27 19.14
N LEU A 139 -10.16 -4.41 18.57
CA LEU A 139 -10.00 -4.56 17.12
C LEU A 139 -11.33 -4.97 16.49
N PRO A 140 -11.70 -4.37 15.36
CA PRO A 140 -12.76 -4.93 14.54
C PRO A 140 -12.32 -6.29 13.99
N LEU A 141 -13.26 -7.04 13.44
CA LEU A 141 -12.95 -8.28 12.73
C LEU A 141 -12.02 -7.97 11.55
N LEU A 142 -10.77 -8.40 11.65
CA LEU A 142 -9.75 -8.22 10.65
C LEU A 142 -9.51 -9.52 9.87
N ALA A 143 -9.16 -9.37 8.59
CA ALA A 143 -8.76 -10.51 7.79
C ALA A 143 -7.39 -11.04 8.25
N GLU A 144 -7.23 -12.36 8.23
CA GLU A 144 -5.96 -13.04 8.50
C GLU A 144 -4.82 -12.51 7.62
N GLY A 145 -3.62 -12.55 8.14
CA GLY A 145 -2.42 -12.15 7.41
C GLY A 145 -1.51 -11.17 8.15
N ALA A 146 -0.56 -10.60 7.40
CA ALA A 146 0.42 -9.67 7.94
C ALA A 146 -0.11 -8.23 7.94
N TRP A 147 -0.01 -7.60 9.09
CA TRP A 147 -0.39 -6.23 9.32
C TRP A 147 0.80 -5.42 9.87
N HIS A 148 0.92 -4.18 9.44
CA HIS A 148 1.82 -3.20 10.04
C HIS A 148 0.99 -2.32 10.96
N VAL A 149 1.39 -2.27 12.22
CA VAL A 149 0.83 -1.38 13.23
C VAL A 149 1.79 -0.22 13.41
N ILE A 150 1.31 0.97 13.11
CA ILE A 150 2.04 2.22 13.30
C ILE A 150 1.44 2.88 14.52
N ILE A 151 2.23 3.03 15.57
CA ILE A 151 1.83 3.71 16.80
C ILE A 151 2.34 5.14 16.73
N ASP A 152 1.46 6.08 16.89
CA ASP A 152 1.77 7.51 16.95
C ASP A 152 1.26 8.11 18.25
N THR A 153 2.14 8.85 18.93
CA THR A 153 1.80 9.60 20.16
C THR A 153 2.83 10.69 20.41
N ASN A 154 2.57 11.52 21.40
CA ASN A 154 3.55 12.44 21.95
C ASN A 154 3.95 11.99 23.36
N ILE A 155 5.23 11.95 23.65
CA ILE A 155 5.77 11.68 24.97
C ILE A 155 6.15 13.02 25.62
N HIS A 156 5.71 13.20 26.84
CA HIS A 156 6.11 14.36 27.65
C HIS A 156 7.49 14.09 28.24
N ASP A 157 8.47 14.87 27.81
CA ASP A 157 9.84 14.78 28.28
C ASP A 157 10.31 16.17 28.77
N ASP A 158 10.55 16.29 30.07
CA ASP A 158 10.74 17.56 30.78
C ASP A 158 9.58 18.55 30.46
N ASP A 159 9.81 19.61 29.76
CA ASP A 159 8.81 20.61 29.36
C ASP A 159 8.44 20.55 27.86
N ALA A 160 8.86 19.50 27.14
CA ALA A 160 8.63 19.36 25.71
C ALA A 160 7.75 18.15 25.37
N GLU A 161 6.88 18.33 24.39
CA GLU A 161 6.18 17.23 23.75
C GLU A 161 7.02 16.73 22.57
N VAL A 162 7.49 15.50 22.66
CA VAL A 162 8.30 14.86 21.63
C VAL A 162 7.45 13.83 20.88
N PRO A 163 7.30 13.97 19.57
CA PRO A 163 6.57 12.99 18.79
C PRO A 163 7.29 11.63 18.82
N PHE A 164 6.52 10.59 19.12
CA PHE A 164 6.97 9.22 19.17
C PHE A 164 6.22 8.40 18.13
N GLN A 165 6.98 7.70 17.28
CA GLN A 165 6.41 6.79 16.31
C GLN A 165 7.12 5.43 16.36
N ALA A 166 6.35 4.37 16.35
CA ALA A 166 6.89 3.02 16.28
C ALA A 166 6.10 2.18 15.26
N VAL A 167 6.81 1.37 14.51
CA VAL A 167 6.22 0.46 13.52
C VAL A 167 6.49 -0.98 13.95
N LYS A 168 5.43 -1.77 14.06
CA LYS A 168 5.50 -3.20 14.40
C LYS A 168 4.73 -4.02 13.37
N LYS A 169 5.28 -5.18 13.04
CA LYS A 169 4.60 -6.15 12.21
C LYS A 169 3.94 -7.20 13.10
N ILE A 170 2.65 -7.41 12.89
CA ILE A 170 1.87 -8.47 13.55
C ILE A 170 1.30 -9.42 12.50
N ILE A 171 0.99 -10.64 12.91
CA ILE A 171 0.37 -11.66 12.05
C ILE A 171 -0.89 -12.11 12.75
N LEU A 172 -2.04 -11.85 12.11
CA LEU A 172 -3.34 -12.38 12.50
C LEU A 172 -3.52 -13.78 11.90
N LYS A 173 -3.98 -14.71 12.71
CA LYS A 173 -4.21 -16.12 12.33
C LYS A 173 -5.68 -16.43 12.38
#